data_ac46c37c42735d2455d8afd5ff50fdf8
#
_entry.id   ac46c37c42735d2455d8afd5ff50fdf8
#
_cell.length_a   1.000
_cell.length_b   1.000
_cell.length_c   1.000
_cell.angle_alpha   90.00
_cell.angle_beta   90.00
_cell.angle_gamma   90.00
#
_symmetry.space_group_name_H-M   'P 1'
#
loop_
_entity.id
_entity.type
_entity.pdbx_description
1 polymer ?
#
loop_
_entity_poly.entity_id
_entity_poly.type
_entity_poly.pdbx_seq_one_letter_code
_entity_poly.pdbx_strand_id
1 'polypeptide(L)'
;MVMKRCNNGHFYDSDKYGQCPYCGISNIDASKTMPIIRPESERNSTVCSETVGLETVASPTAASKAAYGNNGKTVGFMQKNKGIDPVVGWLVCIDGPSKGQDYRIKSEKNFIGRAANMDISITGDDSISRENHAVISFNPKNGCFRLLPGESHGMVYLNDEEVYSASELFKGDVIELGQTKLKFVPFCDGGFVW
;
A
#
# COMPACT_ATOMS: atom_id res chain seq x y z
N MET A 1 39.77 24.59 -13.13
CA MET A 1 39.05 24.09 -11.94
C MET A 1 37.56 24.24 -12.16
N VAL A 2 36.85 23.18 -12.49
CA VAL A 2 35.40 23.22 -12.73
C VAL A 2 34.71 22.52 -11.56
N MET A 3 34.13 23.33 -10.66
CA MET A 3 33.37 22.79 -9.52
C MET A 3 31.97 22.34 -9.98
N LYS A 4 31.63 21.07 -9.77
CA LYS A 4 30.30 20.51 -10.03
C LYS A 4 29.63 20.06 -8.75
N ARG A 5 28.31 20.07 -8.75
CA ARG A 5 27.49 19.59 -7.62
C ARG A 5 26.89 18.25 -7.97
N CYS A 6 27.05 17.22 -7.12
CA CYS A 6 26.39 15.94 -7.28
C CYS A 6 24.92 15.98 -6.81
N ASN A 7 24.12 14.94 -7.14
CA ASN A 7 22.70 14.84 -6.74
C ASN A 7 22.47 14.85 -5.23
N ASN A 8 23.48 14.47 -4.43
CA ASN A 8 23.43 14.55 -2.96
C ASN A 8 23.92 15.88 -2.40
N GLY A 9 24.14 16.90 -3.27
CA GLY A 9 24.47 18.26 -2.85
C GLY A 9 25.96 18.54 -2.59
N HIS A 10 26.88 17.57 -2.73
CA HIS A 10 28.31 17.79 -2.54
C HIS A 10 28.94 18.51 -3.73
N PHE A 11 29.85 19.46 -3.44
CA PHE A 11 30.65 20.11 -4.46
C PHE A 11 32.00 19.40 -4.60
N TYR A 12 32.42 19.14 -5.84
CA TYR A 12 33.70 18.51 -6.13
C TYR A 12 34.28 19.00 -7.46
N ASP A 13 35.60 18.86 -7.62
CA ASP A 13 36.30 19.25 -8.84
C ASP A 13 36.17 18.14 -9.88
N SER A 14 35.45 18.45 -10.97
CA SER A 14 35.20 17.50 -12.07
C SER A 14 36.41 17.23 -12.96
N ASP A 15 37.46 18.05 -12.88
CA ASP A 15 38.69 17.83 -13.65
C ASP A 15 39.56 16.74 -12.98
N LYS A 16 39.42 16.58 -11.66
CA LYS A 16 40.19 15.59 -10.88
C LYS A 16 39.42 14.29 -10.64
N TYR A 17 38.08 14.35 -10.54
CA TYR A 17 37.26 13.20 -10.15
C TYR A 17 36.12 13.03 -11.14
N GLY A 18 36.07 11.89 -11.83
CA GLY A 18 34.97 11.53 -12.71
C GLY A 18 33.66 11.21 -11.97
N GLN A 19 33.74 11.00 -10.65
CA GLN A 19 32.62 10.75 -9.75
C GLN A 19 32.81 11.54 -8.46
N CYS A 20 31.70 11.84 -7.77
CA CYS A 20 31.78 12.53 -6.48
C CYS A 20 32.57 11.69 -5.44
N PRO A 21 33.69 12.18 -4.90
CA PRO A 21 34.50 11.40 -3.95
C PRO A 21 33.82 11.18 -2.59
N TYR A 22 32.74 11.92 -2.29
CA TYR A 22 32.00 11.82 -1.04
C TYR A 22 30.84 10.81 -1.07
N CYS A 23 30.24 10.55 -2.24
CA CYS A 23 29.10 9.64 -2.35
C CYS A 23 29.21 8.63 -3.50
N GLY A 24 30.29 8.66 -4.31
CA GLY A 24 30.53 7.69 -5.38
C GLY A 24 29.56 7.77 -6.58
N ILE A 25 28.63 8.75 -6.61
CA ILE A 25 27.63 8.89 -7.67
C ILE A 25 28.21 9.66 -8.85
N SER A 26 28.14 9.08 -10.06
CA SER A 26 28.53 9.73 -11.31
C SER A 26 27.55 10.87 -11.65
N ASN A 27 28.06 11.96 -12.25
CA ASN A 27 27.19 12.99 -12.80
C ASN A 27 26.34 12.44 -13.94
N ILE A 28 25.05 12.54 -13.79
CA ILE A 28 24.09 12.30 -14.87
C ILE A 28 23.87 13.65 -15.55
N ASP A 29 24.27 13.75 -16.81
CA ASP A 29 23.93 14.93 -17.62
C ASP A 29 22.42 15.02 -17.77
N ALA A 30 21.83 16.10 -17.28
CA ALA A 30 20.38 16.34 -17.27
C ALA A 30 19.76 16.49 -18.70
N SER A 31 20.54 16.29 -19.75
CA SER A 31 20.10 16.39 -21.15
C SER A 31 19.78 15.03 -21.80
N LYS A 32 19.97 13.90 -21.11
CA LYS A 32 19.55 12.58 -21.59
C LYS A 32 18.53 11.99 -20.63
N THR A 33 17.27 12.04 -21.02
CA THR A 33 16.20 11.25 -20.42
C THR A 33 16.46 9.77 -20.75
N MET A 34 17.18 9.08 -19.88
CA MET A 34 17.27 7.63 -19.93
C MET A 34 16.38 7.06 -18.84
N PRO A 35 15.61 5.97 -19.10
CA PRO A 35 14.87 5.29 -18.07
C PRO A 35 15.85 4.80 -17.00
N ILE A 36 15.54 5.04 -15.74
CA ILE A 36 16.33 4.59 -14.59
C ILE A 36 16.25 3.07 -14.54
N ILE A 37 17.28 2.39 -15.05
CA ILE A 37 17.54 1.00 -14.78
C ILE A 37 18.14 0.95 -13.38
N ARG A 38 17.33 0.62 -12.38
CA ARG A 38 17.83 0.30 -11.04
C ARG A 38 18.50 -1.07 -11.12
N PRO A 39 19.70 -1.25 -10.51
CA PRO A 39 20.29 -2.57 -10.45
C PRO A 39 19.35 -3.50 -9.67
N GLU A 40 19.04 -4.62 -10.29
CA GLU A 40 18.30 -5.72 -9.68
C GLU A 40 19.14 -6.28 -8.53
N SER A 41 18.83 -5.89 -7.32
CA SER A 41 19.01 -6.70 -6.15
C SER A 41 17.78 -6.51 -5.26
N GLU A 42 16.93 -7.51 -5.26
CA GLU A 42 15.91 -7.79 -4.27
C GLU A 42 14.74 -6.81 -4.10
N ARG A 43 14.02 -6.50 -5.18
CA ARG A 43 12.60 -6.16 -5.06
C ARG A 43 11.83 -6.90 -6.14
N ASN A 44 11.31 -8.04 -5.79
CA ASN A 44 10.26 -8.69 -6.55
C ASN A 44 8.95 -7.92 -6.31
N SER A 45 8.86 -6.71 -6.87
CA SER A 45 7.65 -5.90 -6.86
C SER A 45 6.89 -6.21 -8.14
N THR A 46 5.85 -7.00 -8.02
CA THR A 46 4.84 -7.15 -9.07
C THR A 46 4.18 -5.80 -9.26
N VAL A 47 4.53 -5.11 -10.34
CA VAL A 47 3.93 -3.83 -10.72
C VAL A 47 2.48 -4.09 -11.08
N CYS A 48 1.56 -3.45 -10.35
CA CYS A 48 0.14 -3.43 -10.71
C CYS A 48 -0.07 -2.51 -11.90
N SER A 49 0.06 -3.01 -13.11
CA SER A 49 -0.23 -2.24 -14.32
C SER A 49 -1.74 -2.12 -14.53
N GLU A 50 -2.23 -0.90 -14.61
CA GLU A 50 -3.60 -0.60 -15.03
C GLU A 50 -3.75 -0.86 -16.52
N THR A 51 -4.59 -1.83 -16.88
CA THR A 51 -5.15 -1.94 -18.24
C THR A 51 -6.58 -1.47 -18.16
N VAL A 52 -6.83 -0.26 -18.62
CA VAL A 52 -8.17 0.25 -18.90
C VAL A 52 -8.60 -0.39 -20.24
N GLY A 53 -9.42 -1.41 -20.15
CA GLY A 53 -10.08 -2.02 -21.30
C GLY A 53 -11.58 -2.05 -21.04
N LEU A 54 -12.29 -1.12 -21.66
CA LEU A 54 -13.74 -1.08 -21.72
C LEU A 54 -14.20 -1.99 -22.87
N GLU A 55 -14.72 -3.17 -22.56
CA GLU A 55 -15.55 -3.91 -23.52
C GLU A 55 -16.71 -4.61 -22.82
N THR A 56 -17.89 -4.16 -23.21
CA THR A 56 -19.21 -4.70 -22.95
C THR A 56 -19.43 -5.96 -23.76
N VAL A 57 -19.63 -7.11 -23.14
CA VAL A 57 -20.32 -8.22 -23.78
C VAL A 57 -21.17 -9.01 -22.80
N ALA A 58 -22.37 -9.28 -23.26
CA ALA A 58 -23.49 -9.88 -22.57
C ALA A 58 -23.30 -11.33 -22.14
N SER A 59 -24.09 -11.71 -21.13
CA SER A 59 -24.28 -13.03 -20.53
C SER A 59 -24.58 -14.17 -21.51
N PRO A 60 -24.40 -15.43 -21.08
CA PRO A 60 -25.60 -16.21 -20.86
C PRO A 60 -25.65 -16.98 -19.53
N THR A 61 -26.84 -17.11 -19.09
CA THR A 61 -27.44 -17.82 -17.98
C THR A 61 -27.08 -19.31 -17.96
N ALA A 62 -26.65 -19.82 -16.81
CA ALA A 62 -26.94 -21.20 -16.41
C ALA A 62 -26.99 -21.28 -14.88
N ALA A 63 -28.15 -21.64 -14.41
CA ALA A 63 -28.49 -21.80 -13.00
C ALA A 63 -27.89 -23.08 -12.41
N SER A 64 -27.24 -22.96 -11.25
CA SER A 64 -27.20 -24.02 -10.27
C SER A 64 -27.45 -23.43 -8.89
N LYS A 65 -28.61 -23.79 -8.31
CA LYS A 65 -29.03 -23.46 -6.97
C LYS A 65 -28.15 -24.18 -5.97
N ALA A 66 -27.41 -23.44 -5.14
CA ALA A 66 -27.02 -23.85 -3.82
C ALA A 66 -27.47 -22.76 -2.86
N ALA A 67 -28.45 -23.09 -2.04
CA ALA A 67 -29.04 -22.21 -1.06
C ALA A 67 -28.06 -22.00 0.11
N TYR A 68 -27.50 -20.80 0.17
CA TYR A 68 -26.96 -20.25 1.41
C TYR A 68 -27.68 -18.91 1.63
N GLY A 69 -28.45 -18.87 2.74
CA GLY A 69 -29.18 -17.68 3.15
C GLY A 69 -28.22 -16.52 3.44
N ASN A 70 -28.00 -15.70 2.46
CA ASN A 70 -27.26 -14.46 2.60
C ASN A 70 -28.27 -13.34 2.83
N ASN A 71 -28.30 -12.78 4.04
CA ASN A 71 -29.11 -11.64 4.46
C ASN A 71 -28.77 -10.33 3.72
N GLY A 72 -28.64 -10.38 2.40
CA GLY A 72 -28.37 -9.19 1.58
C GLY A 72 -27.00 -8.53 1.78
N LYS A 73 -26.10 -9.11 2.55
CA LYS A 73 -24.72 -8.60 2.72
C LYS A 73 -23.86 -9.03 1.52
N THR A 74 -23.10 -8.11 0.99
CA THR A 74 -22.06 -8.41 0.00
C THR A 74 -21.00 -9.29 0.66
N VAL A 75 -20.67 -10.42 0.04
CA VAL A 75 -19.65 -11.36 0.52
C VAL A 75 -18.45 -11.30 -0.41
N GLY A 76 -17.27 -11.17 0.17
CA GLY A 76 -16.01 -11.10 -0.57
C GLY A 76 -15.76 -12.35 -1.42
N PHE A 77 -15.01 -12.19 -2.51
CA PHE A 77 -14.71 -13.24 -3.48
C PHE A 77 -14.06 -14.48 -2.84
N MET A 78 -13.09 -14.26 -1.95
CA MET A 78 -12.39 -15.34 -1.25
C MET A 78 -13.31 -16.07 -0.26
N GLN A 79 -14.14 -15.33 0.48
CA GLN A 79 -15.11 -15.90 1.41
C GLN A 79 -16.18 -16.71 0.67
N LYS A 80 -16.64 -16.22 -0.49
CA LYS A 80 -17.62 -16.94 -1.31
C LYS A 80 -17.08 -18.27 -1.83
N ASN A 81 -15.80 -18.30 -2.23
CA ASN A 81 -15.20 -19.48 -2.86
C ASN A 81 -14.63 -20.48 -1.85
N LYS A 82 -14.08 -20.01 -0.72
CA LYS A 82 -13.39 -20.83 0.26
C LYS A 82 -14.13 -20.94 1.62
N GLY A 83 -15.20 -20.17 1.81
CA GLY A 83 -15.98 -20.15 3.07
C GLY A 83 -15.27 -19.42 4.22
N ILE A 84 -14.06 -18.94 4.02
CA ILE A 84 -13.25 -18.21 4.98
C ILE A 84 -12.75 -16.90 4.35
N ASP A 85 -12.46 -15.92 5.19
CA ASP A 85 -11.84 -14.65 4.81
C ASP A 85 -10.38 -14.66 5.31
N PRO A 86 -9.42 -15.06 4.47
CA PRO A 86 -8.06 -15.31 4.90
C PRO A 86 -7.32 -14.03 5.25
N VAL A 87 -6.38 -14.13 6.18
CA VAL A 87 -5.47 -13.02 6.52
C VAL A 87 -4.45 -12.88 5.40
N VAL A 88 -4.35 -11.69 4.82
CA VAL A 88 -3.42 -11.39 3.74
C VAL A 88 -2.23 -10.53 4.19
N GLY A 89 -2.31 -9.93 5.39
CA GLY A 89 -1.26 -9.12 5.98
C GLY A 89 -1.64 -8.61 7.37
N TRP A 90 -0.77 -7.81 7.94
CA TRP A 90 -0.97 -7.16 9.24
C TRP A 90 -0.57 -5.70 9.20
N LEU A 91 -1.21 -4.92 10.05
CA LEU A 91 -0.71 -3.63 10.51
C LEU A 91 -0.23 -3.82 11.94
N VAL A 92 0.97 -3.34 12.24
CA VAL A 92 1.52 -3.36 13.59
C VAL A 92 1.67 -1.92 14.08
N CYS A 93 1.04 -1.60 15.19
CA CYS A 93 1.16 -0.29 15.80
C CYS A 93 2.57 -0.09 16.37
N ILE A 94 3.33 0.83 15.79
CA ILE A 94 4.71 1.13 16.21
C ILE A 94 4.80 2.39 17.06
N ASP A 95 3.76 3.25 17.00
CA ASP A 95 3.66 4.45 17.82
C ASP A 95 2.20 4.85 18.05
N GLY A 96 1.92 5.50 19.17
CA GLY A 96 0.57 5.90 19.57
C GLY A 96 0.04 5.12 20.79
N PRO A 97 -1.24 5.35 21.18
CA PRO A 97 -1.84 4.75 22.38
C PRO A 97 -1.88 3.22 22.37
N SER A 98 -2.00 2.61 21.19
CA SER A 98 -2.09 1.16 21.01
C SER A 98 -0.76 0.53 20.58
N LYS A 99 0.38 1.13 20.93
CA LYS A 99 1.72 0.63 20.56
C LYS A 99 1.93 -0.82 20.94
N GLY A 100 2.38 -1.63 19.96
CA GLY A 100 2.58 -3.08 20.10
C GLY A 100 1.36 -3.93 19.71
N GLN A 101 0.19 -3.31 19.47
CA GLN A 101 -1.01 -4.00 18.97
C GLN A 101 -0.84 -4.34 17.48
N ASP A 102 -1.32 -5.50 17.08
CA ASP A 102 -1.44 -5.90 15.68
C ASP A 102 -2.90 -5.92 15.22
N TYR A 103 -3.09 -5.68 13.93
CA TYR A 103 -4.40 -5.72 13.27
C TYR A 103 -4.29 -6.56 12.00
N ARG A 104 -5.24 -7.46 11.81
CA ARG A 104 -5.27 -8.35 10.65
C ARG A 104 -5.91 -7.68 9.46
N ILE A 105 -5.25 -7.78 8.31
CA ILE A 105 -5.81 -7.37 7.02
C ILE A 105 -6.36 -8.63 6.36
N LYS A 106 -7.63 -8.57 5.95
CA LYS A 106 -8.32 -9.63 5.22
C LYS A 106 -8.36 -9.34 3.73
N SER A 107 -8.81 -10.30 2.94
CA SER A 107 -8.98 -10.09 1.50
C SER A 107 -9.97 -8.95 1.19
N GLU A 108 -9.80 -8.33 0.02
CA GLU A 108 -10.61 -7.22 -0.48
C GLU A 108 -10.45 -5.93 0.34
N LYS A 109 -11.54 -5.30 0.81
CA LYS A 109 -11.51 -4.01 1.50
C LYS A 109 -11.57 -4.18 3.01
N ASN A 110 -10.71 -3.47 3.72
CA ASN A 110 -10.68 -3.38 5.17
C ASN A 110 -10.82 -1.91 5.57
N PHE A 111 -11.91 -1.59 6.23
CA PHE A 111 -12.22 -0.24 6.69
C PHE A 111 -11.58 0.03 8.05
N ILE A 112 -10.84 1.13 8.15
CA ILE A 112 -10.10 1.54 9.35
C ILE A 112 -10.84 2.70 10.02
N GLY A 113 -11.01 2.59 11.32
CA GLY A 113 -11.57 3.64 12.17
C GLY A 113 -11.47 3.28 13.64
N ARG A 114 -11.96 4.15 14.54
CA ARG A 114 -11.93 3.88 15.97
C ARG A 114 -13.19 3.16 16.51
N ALA A 115 -14.24 3.10 15.72
CA ALA A 115 -15.47 2.40 16.12
C ALA A 115 -15.26 0.87 16.08
N ALA A 116 -15.87 0.16 17.03
CA ALA A 116 -15.74 -1.29 17.18
C ALA A 116 -16.35 -2.10 16.01
N ASN A 117 -17.17 -1.48 15.19
CA ASN A 117 -17.78 -2.09 13.99
C ASN A 117 -16.89 -2.02 12.74
N MET A 118 -15.70 -1.42 12.83
CA MET A 118 -14.73 -1.37 11.75
C MET A 118 -13.97 -2.69 11.62
N ASP A 119 -13.52 -3.03 10.41
CA ASP A 119 -12.71 -4.24 10.18
C ASP A 119 -11.37 -4.14 10.93
N ILE A 120 -10.79 -2.93 10.95
CA ILE A 120 -9.61 -2.58 11.72
C ILE A 120 -10.01 -1.45 12.67
N SER A 121 -10.27 -1.82 13.94
CA SER A 121 -10.69 -0.90 14.99
C SER A 121 -9.49 -0.46 15.81
N ILE A 122 -9.08 0.82 15.69
CA ILE A 122 -7.99 1.42 16.44
C ILE A 122 -8.57 2.25 17.57
N THR A 123 -8.50 1.74 18.78
CA THR A 123 -9.04 2.39 19.96
C THR A 123 -7.98 3.21 20.71
N GLY A 124 -8.42 4.23 21.47
CA GLY A 124 -7.53 5.03 22.31
C GLY A 124 -6.95 6.27 21.65
N ASP A 125 -7.15 6.47 20.36
CA ASP A 125 -6.75 7.67 19.63
C ASP A 125 -8.00 8.43 19.11
N ASP A 126 -8.34 9.53 19.77
CA ASP A 126 -9.52 10.34 19.40
C ASP A 126 -9.31 11.16 18.12
N SER A 127 -8.09 11.29 17.63
CA SER A 127 -7.79 11.95 16.36
C SER A 127 -8.12 11.05 15.16
N ILE A 128 -8.29 9.73 15.36
CA ILE A 128 -8.81 8.83 14.36
C ILE A 128 -10.32 8.96 14.26
N SER A 129 -10.85 9.09 13.05
CA SER A 129 -12.29 9.15 12.80
C SER A 129 -13.00 7.89 13.26
N ARG A 130 -14.25 8.03 13.69
CA ARG A 130 -15.05 6.87 14.12
C ARG A 130 -15.15 5.81 13.05
N GLU A 131 -15.49 6.23 11.84
CA GLU A 131 -15.73 5.36 10.71
C GLU A 131 -14.94 5.84 9.50
N ASN A 132 -14.47 4.92 8.67
CA ASN A 132 -13.86 5.18 7.36
C ASN A 132 -12.78 6.27 7.38
N HIS A 133 -11.84 6.22 8.33
CA HIS A 133 -10.69 7.13 8.31
C HIS A 133 -9.77 6.81 7.14
N ALA A 134 -9.52 5.53 6.91
CA ALA A 134 -8.77 5.01 5.77
C ALA A 134 -9.31 3.64 5.35
N VAL A 135 -8.95 3.18 4.18
CA VAL A 135 -9.29 1.85 3.68
C VAL A 135 -8.02 1.18 3.15
N ILE A 136 -7.77 -0.05 3.57
CA ILE A 136 -6.77 -0.90 2.94
C ILE A 136 -7.48 -1.93 2.08
N SER A 137 -7.10 -2.01 0.81
CA SER A 137 -7.61 -3.01 -0.11
C SER A 137 -6.52 -3.97 -0.54
N PHE A 138 -6.87 -5.25 -0.58
CA PHE A 138 -6.05 -6.31 -1.19
C PHE A 138 -6.77 -6.83 -2.41
N ASN A 139 -6.07 -6.85 -3.55
CA ASN A 139 -6.60 -7.42 -4.78
C ASN A 139 -6.04 -8.84 -4.96
N PRO A 140 -6.88 -9.89 -4.80
CA PRO A 140 -6.41 -11.28 -4.88
C PRO A 140 -6.00 -11.73 -6.30
N LYS A 141 -6.35 -10.95 -7.34
CA LYS A 141 -6.00 -11.28 -8.72
C LYS A 141 -4.53 -10.99 -9.04
N ASN A 142 -4.00 -9.93 -8.46
CA ASN A 142 -2.63 -9.47 -8.72
C ASN A 142 -1.76 -9.37 -7.46
N GLY A 143 -2.30 -9.74 -6.28
CA GLY A 143 -1.56 -9.73 -5.02
C GLY A 143 -1.17 -8.36 -4.49
N CYS A 144 -1.83 -7.29 -4.97
CA CYS A 144 -1.45 -5.92 -4.63
C CYS A 144 -2.27 -5.36 -3.48
N PHE A 145 -1.59 -4.61 -2.61
CA PHE A 145 -2.21 -3.82 -1.54
C PHE A 145 -2.27 -2.35 -1.92
N ARG A 146 -3.35 -1.69 -1.54
CA ARG A 146 -3.52 -0.25 -1.73
C ARG A 146 -4.09 0.39 -0.48
N LEU A 147 -3.57 1.56 -0.14
CA LEU A 147 -4.11 2.46 0.87
C LEU A 147 -4.94 3.53 0.17
N LEU A 148 -6.14 3.77 0.68
CA LEU A 148 -7.03 4.82 0.21
C LEU A 148 -7.40 5.70 1.40
N PRO A 149 -7.48 7.03 1.23
CA PRO A 149 -8.11 7.89 2.23
C PRO A 149 -9.58 7.53 2.33
N GLY A 150 -10.14 7.67 3.53
CA GLY A 150 -11.56 7.48 3.77
C GLY A 150 -12.39 8.73 3.43
N GLU A 151 -13.68 8.68 3.72
CA GLU A 151 -14.61 9.80 3.54
C GLU A 151 -14.60 10.78 4.72
N SER A 152 -13.75 10.53 5.70
CA SER A 152 -13.63 11.33 6.91
C SER A 152 -12.75 12.57 6.70
N HIS A 153 -12.82 13.54 7.63
CA HIS A 153 -11.96 14.72 7.60
C HIS A 153 -10.52 14.44 8.09
N GLY A 154 -10.25 13.23 8.60
CA GLY A 154 -8.91 12.86 9.07
C GLY A 154 -7.92 12.69 7.93
N MET A 155 -6.71 13.21 8.14
CA MET A 155 -5.62 13.08 7.17
C MET A 155 -4.96 11.71 7.28
N VAL A 156 -4.55 11.16 6.15
CA VAL A 156 -3.84 9.88 6.03
C VAL A 156 -2.46 10.16 5.44
N TYR A 157 -1.42 9.68 6.09
CA TYR A 157 -0.06 9.80 5.59
C TYR A 157 0.54 8.42 5.33
N LEU A 158 1.34 8.32 4.28
CA LEU A 158 2.12 7.14 3.92
C LEU A 158 3.59 7.54 3.81
N ASN A 159 4.43 7.03 4.72
CA ASN A 159 5.85 7.39 4.79
C ASN A 159 6.08 8.91 4.85
N ASP A 160 5.33 9.60 5.70
CA ASP A 160 5.30 11.05 5.91
C ASP A 160 4.77 11.87 4.70
N GLU A 161 4.24 11.21 3.65
CA GLU A 161 3.58 11.87 2.51
C GLU A 161 2.05 11.75 2.62
N GLU A 162 1.34 12.84 2.34
CA GLU A 162 -0.12 12.87 2.40
C GLU A 162 -0.77 12.07 1.26
N VAL A 163 -1.77 11.25 1.62
CA VAL A 163 -2.48 10.37 0.68
C VAL A 163 -3.80 11.02 0.27
N TYR A 164 -3.89 11.51 -0.96
CA TYR A 164 -5.12 12.06 -1.56
C TYR A 164 -5.89 11.06 -2.43
N SER A 165 -5.23 10.02 -2.90
CA SER A 165 -5.81 9.01 -3.78
C SER A 165 -5.25 7.62 -3.45
N ALA A 166 -5.71 6.59 -4.15
CA ALA A 166 -5.23 5.23 -3.95
C ALA A 166 -3.71 5.14 -4.18
N SER A 167 -2.98 4.78 -3.14
CA SER A 167 -1.52 4.59 -3.13
C SER A 167 -1.17 3.12 -2.91
N GLU A 168 -0.18 2.60 -3.60
CA GLU A 168 0.28 1.23 -3.38
C GLU A 168 1.02 1.10 -2.05
N LEU A 169 0.81 -0.02 -1.36
CA LEU A 169 1.48 -0.34 -0.10
C LEU A 169 2.53 -1.42 -0.33
N PHE A 170 3.73 -1.13 0.16
CA PHE A 170 4.87 -2.05 0.12
C PHE A 170 5.28 -2.48 1.53
N LYS A 171 5.95 -3.62 1.61
CA LYS A 171 6.45 -4.16 2.88
C LYS A 171 7.30 -3.13 3.63
N GLY A 172 6.92 -2.87 4.87
CA GLY A 172 7.64 -1.98 5.76
C GLY A 172 7.17 -0.53 5.72
N ASP A 173 6.23 -0.19 4.83
CA ASP A 173 5.62 1.15 4.79
C ASP A 173 4.98 1.50 6.12
N VAL A 174 5.01 2.78 6.44
CA VAL A 174 4.43 3.35 7.65
C VAL A 174 3.23 4.21 7.28
N ILE A 175 2.09 3.85 7.84
CA ILE A 175 0.82 4.59 7.70
C ILE A 175 0.62 5.38 8.99
N GLU A 176 0.37 6.68 8.87
CA GLU A 176 0.06 7.53 10.01
C GLU A 176 -1.40 7.99 9.94
N LEU A 177 -2.13 7.76 11.03
CA LEU A 177 -3.52 8.12 11.24
C LEU A 177 -3.64 8.85 12.58
N GLY A 178 -3.82 10.16 12.57
CA GLY A 178 -3.82 10.96 13.80
C GLY A 178 -2.49 10.86 14.55
N GLN A 179 -2.52 10.31 15.79
CA GLN A 179 -1.32 10.09 16.60
C GLN A 179 -0.76 8.67 16.47
N THR A 180 -1.40 7.81 15.70
CA THR A 180 -1.08 6.40 15.58
C THR A 180 -0.27 6.13 14.32
N LYS A 181 0.89 5.47 14.47
CA LYS A 181 1.71 5.00 13.36
C LYS A 181 1.65 3.48 13.25
N LEU A 182 1.33 3.00 12.05
CA LEU A 182 1.12 1.59 11.74
C LEU A 182 2.13 1.13 10.72
N LYS A 183 2.89 0.09 11.02
CA LYS A 183 3.80 -0.54 10.07
C LYS A 183 3.10 -1.64 9.31
N PHE A 184 3.16 -1.60 7.98
CA PHE A 184 2.56 -2.60 7.11
C PHE A 184 3.46 -3.82 6.94
N VAL A 185 2.87 -5.01 7.13
CA VAL A 185 3.52 -6.31 6.97
C VAL A 185 2.65 -7.20 6.09
N PRO A 186 2.96 -7.34 4.79
CA PRO A 186 2.23 -8.25 3.91
C PRO A 186 2.54 -9.71 4.26
N PHE A 187 1.53 -10.56 4.20
CA PHE A 187 1.67 -12.01 4.18
C PHE A 187 1.66 -12.53 2.74
N CYS A 188 0.79 -11.95 1.91
CA CYS A 188 0.77 -12.20 0.48
C CYS A 188 1.67 -11.17 -0.21
N ASP A 189 2.90 -11.53 -0.58
CA ASP A 189 3.93 -10.61 -1.10
C ASP A 189 4.48 -11.01 -2.47
N GLY A 190 3.68 -11.72 -3.28
CA GLY A 190 4.08 -12.21 -4.60
C GLY A 190 4.75 -13.59 -4.59
N GLY A 191 5.27 -14.04 -3.45
CA GLY A 191 5.74 -15.42 -3.25
C GLY A 191 4.64 -16.36 -2.78
N PHE A 192 3.59 -15.81 -2.18
CA PHE A 192 2.43 -16.56 -1.68
C PHE A 192 1.13 -15.77 -1.86
N VAL A 193 0.12 -16.43 -2.40
CA VAL A 193 -1.28 -15.97 -2.50
C VAL A 193 -2.21 -17.13 -2.14
N TRP A 194 -3.31 -16.83 -1.44
CA TRP A 194 -4.31 -17.84 -1.04
C TRP A 194 -4.98 -18.54 -2.23
#